data_9c9ef5acb2de17f01ddaf69b3ada0d60
#
_entry.id   9c9ef5acb2de17f01ddaf69b3ada0d60
#
_cell.length_a   1.000
_cell.length_b   1.000
_cell.length_c   1.000
_cell.angle_alpha   90.00
_cell.angle_beta   90.00
_cell.angle_gamma   90.00
#
_symmetry.space_group_name_H-M   'P 1'
#
loop_
_entity.id
_entity.type
_entity.pdbx_description
1 polymer ?
#
loop_
_entity_poly.entity_id
_entity_poly.type
_entity_poly.pdbx_seq_one_letter_code
_entity_poly.pdbx_strand_id
1 'polypeptide(L)'
;MSYPSQEASRETRLGLIISKYPDVCRSPHACVPYNIIAYQSDAAGTAATVHMTGQRAHKQNSVVTKCFGDEPGVGLGVKSNTVGSVCHRKTHSRNVRIEGQWATRDTDEWYMNNKNTVGKLVWYTGSKDFKPTPPLEQPSASRSQEGLVMSDATPMTFEPGKEYA
;
A
#
# COMPACT_ATOMS: atom_id res chain seq x y z
N MET A 1 11.29 33.39 7.48
CA MET A 1 11.37 31.93 7.69
C MET A 1 10.75 31.24 6.49
N SER A 2 11.56 30.54 5.68
CA SER A 2 11.05 29.75 4.57
C SER A 2 10.46 28.47 5.16
N TYR A 3 9.15 28.29 5.07
CA TYR A 3 8.53 27.00 5.39
C TYR A 3 9.04 25.97 4.36
N PRO A 4 9.41 24.76 4.79
CA PRO A 4 9.74 23.71 3.85
C PRO A 4 8.54 23.50 2.93
N SER A 5 8.79 23.48 1.63
CA SER A 5 7.76 23.21 0.64
C SER A 5 7.16 21.82 0.90
N GLN A 6 5.87 21.78 1.18
CA GLN A 6 5.14 20.53 1.35
C GLN A 6 4.72 20.04 -0.03
N GLU A 7 5.26 18.91 -0.46
CA GLU A 7 4.86 18.29 -1.72
C GLU A 7 3.45 17.71 -1.63
N ALA A 8 2.74 17.77 -2.74
CA ALA A 8 1.44 17.14 -2.85
C ALA A 8 1.56 15.61 -2.85
N SER A 9 0.69 14.99 -2.09
CA SER A 9 0.59 13.54 -1.98
C SER A 9 0.06 12.93 -3.28
N ARG A 10 0.62 11.81 -3.67
CA ARG A 10 0.28 11.09 -4.91
C ARG A 10 0.50 9.58 -4.77
N GLU A 11 -0.02 8.84 -5.71
CA GLU A 11 0.06 7.38 -5.81
C GLU A 11 1.50 6.95 -6.14
N THR A 12 2.34 6.73 -5.11
CA THR A 12 3.75 6.38 -5.28
C THR A 12 4.25 5.45 -4.19
N ARG A 13 5.22 4.61 -4.52
CA ARG A 13 5.92 3.76 -3.54
C ARG A 13 6.93 4.51 -2.67
N LEU A 14 7.27 5.75 -3.04
CA LEU A 14 8.22 6.58 -2.30
C LEU A 14 7.61 7.24 -1.06
N GLY A 15 6.29 7.21 -0.92
CA GLY A 15 5.58 7.77 0.21
C GLY A 15 5.06 6.68 1.14
N LEU A 16 5.32 6.86 2.43
CA LEU A 16 4.86 5.99 3.49
C LEU A 16 4.02 6.76 4.49
N ILE A 17 2.95 6.15 4.96
CA ILE A 17 2.25 6.61 6.15
C ILE A 17 2.77 5.75 7.30
N ILE A 18 3.38 6.40 8.29
CA ILE A 18 3.96 5.73 9.45
C ILE A 18 3.14 6.09 10.67
N SER A 19 2.79 5.12 11.49
CA SER A 19 2.02 5.35 12.73
C SER A 19 2.78 6.28 13.67
N LYS A 20 2.11 7.36 14.10
CA LYS A 20 2.62 8.30 15.09
C LYS A 20 2.40 7.78 16.51
N TYR A 21 1.30 7.07 16.68
CA TYR A 21 0.95 6.35 17.90
C TYR A 21 0.77 4.88 17.56
N PRO A 22 1.11 3.97 18.49
CA PRO A 22 0.93 2.55 18.26
C PRO A 22 -0.52 2.20 17.92
N ASP A 23 -0.69 1.25 17.05
CA ASP A 23 -1.97 0.62 16.77
C ASP A 23 -2.22 -0.47 17.79
N VAL A 24 -3.15 -0.23 18.71
CA VAL A 24 -3.41 -1.18 19.79
C VAL A 24 -4.46 -2.19 19.34
N CYS A 25 -4.06 -3.45 19.25
CA CYS A 25 -4.94 -4.55 18.89
C CYS A 25 -5.04 -5.58 20.02
N ARG A 26 -6.20 -6.23 20.11
CA ARG A 26 -6.41 -7.35 21.03
C ARG A 26 -5.66 -8.56 20.47
N SER A 27 -4.73 -9.06 21.25
CA SER A 27 -4.06 -10.35 21.03
C SER A 27 -4.62 -11.39 22.01
N PRO A 28 -4.43 -12.69 21.80
CA PRO A 28 -5.17 -13.70 22.56
C PRO A 28 -5.11 -13.55 24.09
N HIS A 29 -4.04 -12.94 24.61
CA HIS A 29 -3.83 -12.81 26.05
C HIS A 29 -3.73 -11.36 26.57
N ALA A 30 -3.61 -10.36 25.67
CA ALA A 30 -3.46 -8.96 26.05
C ALA A 30 -3.76 -8.01 24.90
N CYS A 31 -3.90 -6.71 25.20
CA CYS A 31 -3.82 -5.66 24.19
C CYS A 31 -2.36 -5.36 23.89
N VAL A 32 -1.96 -5.47 22.64
CA VAL A 32 -0.56 -5.29 22.19
C VAL A 32 -0.47 -4.08 21.26
N PRO A 33 0.49 -3.18 21.49
CA PRO A 33 0.75 -2.07 20.59
C PRO A 33 1.62 -2.51 19.40
N TYR A 34 1.18 -2.15 18.18
CA TYR A 34 1.89 -2.41 16.93
C TYR A 34 2.29 -1.12 16.24
N ASN A 35 3.47 -1.08 15.66
CA ASN A 35 3.86 -0.02 14.74
C ASN A 35 3.43 -0.44 13.34
N ILE A 36 2.59 0.38 12.71
CA ILE A 36 2.04 0.07 11.40
C ILE A 36 2.46 1.08 10.35
N ILE A 37 2.54 0.61 9.12
CA ILE A 37 2.86 1.41 7.93
C ILE A 37 1.81 1.20 6.85
N ALA A 38 1.67 2.17 5.95
CA ALA A 38 0.87 2.03 4.74
C ALA A 38 1.57 2.71 3.56
N TYR A 39 1.47 2.10 2.38
CA TYR A 39 2.11 2.60 1.17
C TYR A 39 1.14 3.48 0.39
N GLN A 40 1.60 4.64 -0.07
CA GLN A 40 0.79 5.51 -0.92
C GLN A 40 0.41 4.87 -2.26
N SER A 41 1.17 3.88 -2.72
CA SER A 41 0.84 3.10 -3.93
C SER A 41 -0.44 2.28 -3.81
N ASP A 42 -0.86 1.95 -2.60
CA ASP A 42 -2.07 1.17 -2.35
C ASP A 42 -3.32 2.06 -2.24
N ALA A 43 -3.31 3.18 -2.94
CA ALA A 43 -4.38 4.18 -2.90
C ALA A 43 -5.62 3.78 -3.74
N ALA A 44 -6.76 4.30 -3.32
CA ALA A 44 -8.01 4.26 -4.07
C ALA A 44 -8.71 5.62 -4.02
N GLY A 45 -9.55 5.90 -5.03
CA GLY A 45 -10.27 7.16 -5.11
C GLY A 45 -9.37 8.37 -5.39
N THR A 46 -8.22 8.15 -6.04
CA THR A 46 -7.28 9.20 -6.48
C THR A 46 -7.87 10.09 -7.56
N ALA A 47 -7.21 11.19 -7.89
CA ALA A 47 -7.65 12.09 -8.94
C ALA A 47 -7.67 11.38 -10.31
N ALA A 48 -8.72 11.62 -11.09
CA ALA A 48 -8.85 11.02 -12.42
C ALA A 48 -8.04 11.79 -13.48
N THR A 49 -7.96 13.11 -13.35
CA THR A 49 -7.41 14.03 -14.36
C THR A 49 -6.14 14.73 -13.92
N VAL A 50 -5.83 14.75 -12.62
CA VAL A 50 -4.67 15.47 -12.09
C VAL A 50 -3.57 14.47 -11.74
N HIS A 51 -2.43 14.63 -12.41
CA HIS A 51 -1.23 13.86 -12.20
C HIS A 51 -0.09 14.75 -11.71
N MET A 52 0.69 14.25 -10.78
CA MET A 52 1.89 14.89 -10.27
C MET A 52 3.06 13.95 -10.51
N THR A 53 4.06 14.40 -11.28
CA THR A 53 5.20 13.57 -11.68
C THR A 53 4.77 12.22 -12.30
N GLY A 54 3.71 12.23 -13.13
CA GLY A 54 3.17 11.04 -13.79
C GLY A 54 2.28 10.13 -12.93
N GLN A 55 2.10 10.46 -11.64
CA GLN A 55 1.28 9.67 -10.71
C GLN A 55 -0.02 10.42 -10.36
N ARG A 56 -1.10 9.69 -10.15
CA ARG A 56 -2.39 10.27 -9.79
C ARG A 56 -2.30 10.98 -8.43
N ALA A 57 -2.79 12.20 -8.37
CA ALA A 57 -2.78 12.99 -7.15
C ALA A 57 -3.81 12.47 -6.14
N HIS A 58 -3.47 12.59 -4.88
CA HIS A 58 -4.40 12.31 -3.79
C HIS A 58 -5.27 13.52 -3.47
N LYS A 59 -6.52 13.29 -3.23
CA LYS A 59 -7.52 14.28 -2.82
C LYS A 59 -8.19 13.87 -1.51
N GLN A 60 -8.98 14.73 -0.92
CA GLN A 60 -9.56 14.53 0.42
C GLN A 60 -10.28 13.16 0.59
N ASN A 61 -10.95 12.66 -0.43
CA ASN A 61 -11.67 11.39 -0.38
C ASN A 61 -10.84 10.18 -0.82
N SER A 62 -9.58 10.39 -1.22
CA SER A 62 -8.71 9.25 -1.51
C SER A 62 -8.37 8.52 -0.21
N VAL A 63 -8.25 7.23 -0.27
CA VAL A 63 -7.86 6.37 0.86
C VAL A 63 -6.67 5.51 0.47
N VAL A 64 -5.92 5.02 1.46
CA VAL A 64 -4.99 3.92 1.26
C VAL A 64 -5.68 2.66 1.77
N THR A 65 -5.75 1.64 0.93
CA THR A 65 -6.69 0.52 1.13
C THR A 65 -6.32 -0.42 2.26
N LYS A 66 -5.05 -0.43 2.67
CA LYS A 66 -4.56 -1.31 3.73
C LYS A 66 -3.36 -0.72 4.45
N CYS A 67 -3.13 -1.18 5.66
CA CYS A 67 -1.90 -0.99 6.43
C CYS A 67 -1.31 -2.34 6.83
N PHE A 68 -0.06 -2.32 7.30
CA PHE A 68 0.73 -3.51 7.60
C PHE A 68 1.43 -3.33 8.94
N GLY A 69 1.62 -4.44 9.67
CA GLY A 69 2.36 -4.48 10.92
C GLY A 69 1.52 -4.85 12.14
N ASP A 70 0.19 -4.93 11.99
CA ASP A 70 -0.76 -5.32 13.04
C ASP A 70 -1.37 -6.72 12.82
N GLU A 71 -0.85 -7.47 11.86
CA GLU A 71 -1.36 -8.81 11.51
C GLU A 71 -1.45 -9.79 12.69
N PRO A 72 -0.54 -9.77 13.69
CA PRO A 72 -0.68 -10.64 14.84
C PRO A 72 -1.82 -10.24 15.79
N GLY A 73 -2.42 -9.07 15.61
CA GLY A 73 -3.53 -8.57 16.40
C GLY A 73 -4.88 -9.21 16.06
N VAL A 74 -4.96 -10.54 16.10
CA VAL A 74 -6.11 -11.35 15.66
C VAL A 74 -7.44 -11.03 16.35
N GLY A 75 -7.41 -10.42 17.53
CA GLY A 75 -8.60 -9.92 18.26
C GLY A 75 -9.05 -8.54 17.82
N LEU A 76 -8.43 -8.00 16.75
CA LEU A 76 -8.77 -6.74 16.11
C LEU A 76 -8.42 -5.48 16.92
N GLY A 77 -8.37 -4.36 16.23
CA GLY A 77 -8.09 -3.05 16.82
C GLY A 77 -9.07 -2.66 17.93
N VAL A 78 -8.58 -2.08 19.01
CA VAL A 78 -9.38 -1.73 20.20
C VAL A 78 -10.48 -0.74 19.87
N LYS A 79 -10.23 0.21 18.96
CA LYS A 79 -11.18 1.25 18.57
C LYS A 79 -11.95 0.90 17.30
N SER A 80 -11.25 0.37 16.29
CA SER A 80 -11.81 0.17 14.96
C SER A 80 -12.44 -1.21 14.76
N ASN A 81 -12.08 -2.20 15.57
CA ASN A 81 -12.39 -3.61 15.35
C ASN A 81 -11.93 -4.13 13.98
N THR A 82 -10.77 -3.67 13.53
CA THR A 82 -10.16 -4.08 12.26
C THR A 82 -8.66 -4.36 12.43
N VAL A 83 -8.09 -5.10 11.49
CA VAL A 83 -6.65 -5.38 11.34
C VAL A 83 -6.28 -5.15 9.88
N GLY A 84 -5.13 -4.51 9.63
CA GLY A 84 -4.62 -4.27 8.28
C GLY A 84 -5.56 -3.44 7.39
N SER A 85 -6.44 -2.64 7.97
CA SER A 85 -7.55 -1.99 7.28
C SER A 85 -7.16 -0.63 6.68
N VAL A 86 -8.14 0.02 6.09
CA VAL A 86 -8.03 1.26 5.33
C VAL A 86 -7.48 2.43 6.16
N CYS A 87 -6.70 3.29 5.48
CA CYS A 87 -6.23 4.56 6.02
C CYS A 87 -7.00 5.72 5.39
N HIS A 88 -7.50 6.61 6.24
CA HIS A 88 -8.29 7.78 5.85
C HIS A 88 -7.52 9.07 6.10
N ARG A 89 -7.84 10.12 5.37
CA ARG A 89 -7.29 11.44 5.59
C ARG A 89 -7.75 12.03 6.91
N LYS A 90 -6.82 12.67 7.64
CA LYS A 90 -7.12 13.47 8.81
C LYS A 90 -6.91 14.95 8.54
N THR A 91 -5.77 15.33 7.97
CA THR A 91 -5.47 16.70 7.59
C THR A 91 -5.30 16.87 6.09
N HIS A 92 -5.39 18.11 5.60
CA HIS A 92 -5.32 18.46 4.19
C HIS A 92 -4.87 19.91 3.99
N SER A 93 -4.57 20.30 2.77
CA SER A 93 -4.34 21.69 2.41
C SER A 93 -5.59 22.54 2.66
N ARG A 94 -5.39 23.79 3.05
CA ARG A 94 -6.48 24.74 3.25
C ARG A 94 -6.74 25.64 2.04
N ASN A 95 -5.82 25.65 1.07
CA ASN A 95 -5.81 26.59 -0.05
C ASN A 95 -5.63 25.93 -1.43
N VAL A 96 -5.33 24.65 -1.49
CA VAL A 96 -5.17 23.92 -2.75
C VAL A 96 -6.26 22.86 -2.89
N ARG A 97 -6.90 22.83 -4.04
CA ARG A 97 -7.91 21.82 -4.39
C ARG A 97 -7.50 21.03 -5.62
N ILE A 98 -7.88 19.77 -5.64
CA ILE A 98 -7.72 18.84 -6.74
C ILE A 98 -9.10 18.27 -7.04
N GLU A 99 -9.61 18.49 -8.25
CA GLU A 99 -10.96 18.08 -8.64
C GLU A 99 -12.05 18.51 -7.63
N GLY A 100 -11.94 19.77 -7.17
CA GLY A 100 -12.89 20.34 -6.21
C GLY A 100 -12.70 19.92 -4.75
N GLN A 101 -11.85 18.95 -4.46
CA GLN A 101 -11.56 18.46 -3.10
C GLN A 101 -10.19 18.96 -2.61
N TRP A 102 -10.02 19.04 -1.31
CA TRP A 102 -8.76 19.50 -0.75
C TRP A 102 -7.60 18.56 -1.05
N ALA A 103 -6.46 19.12 -1.45
CA ALA A 103 -5.24 18.37 -1.67
C ALA A 103 -4.64 17.89 -0.36
N THR A 104 -3.99 16.75 -0.38
CA THR A 104 -3.15 16.26 0.71
C THR A 104 -1.69 16.42 0.39
N ARG A 105 -0.89 16.59 1.42
CA ARG A 105 0.51 16.95 1.30
C ARG A 105 1.38 16.01 2.11
N ASP A 106 2.65 16.02 1.83
CA ASP A 106 3.65 15.50 2.74
C ASP A 106 3.45 16.10 4.14
N THR A 107 3.72 15.32 5.17
CA THR A 107 3.50 15.62 6.59
C THR A 107 2.05 15.72 7.06
N ASP A 108 1.05 15.63 6.18
CA ASP A 108 -0.34 15.54 6.60
C ASP A 108 -0.60 14.25 7.39
N GLU A 109 -1.47 14.36 8.38
CA GLU A 109 -1.86 13.24 9.24
C GLU A 109 -2.96 12.40 8.59
N TRP A 110 -2.90 11.10 8.88
CA TRP A 110 -3.85 10.11 8.42
C TRP A 110 -4.36 9.26 9.57
N TYR A 111 -5.61 8.90 9.54
CA TYR A 111 -6.12 7.82 10.35
C TYR A 111 -5.71 6.49 9.72
N MET A 112 -5.21 5.56 10.51
CA MET A 112 -4.76 4.25 10.07
C MET A 112 -5.59 3.13 10.71
N ASN A 113 -5.61 1.97 10.06
CA ASN A 113 -6.40 0.82 10.48
C ASN A 113 -7.84 1.20 10.83
N ASN A 114 -8.56 1.78 9.85
CA ASN A 114 -9.93 2.26 9.99
C ASN A 114 -10.16 3.14 11.24
N LYS A 115 -9.27 4.10 11.47
CA LYS A 115 -9.26 5.06 12.60
C LYS A 115 -8.89 4.46 13.97
N ASN A 116 -8.23 3.29 14.00
CA ASN A 116 -7.71 2.74 15.25
C ASN A 116 -6.57 3.59 15.80
N THR A 117 -5.69 4.08 14.90
CA THR A 117 -4.60 4.99 15.26
C THR A 117 -4.41 6.11 14.24
N VAL A 118 -3.41 6.95 14.47
CA VAL A 118 -3.04 8.08 13.60
C VAL A 118 -1.60 7.93 13.18
N GLY A 119 -1.34 8.15 11.90
CA GLY A 119 -0.02 8.21 11.31
C GLY A 119 0.26 9.53 10.61
N LYS A 120 1.47 9.67 10.13
CA LYS A 120 1.95 10.81 9.37
C LYS A 120 2.52 10.34 8.04
N LEU A 121 2.19 11.06 6.98
CA LEU A 121 2.79 10.83 5.67
C LEU A 121 4.22 11.35 5.67
N VAL A 122 5.14 10.53 5.21
CA VAL A 122 6.55 10.88 5.03
C VAL A 122 7.06 10.35 3.69
N TRP A 123 7.97 11.10 3.06
CA TRP A 123 8.66 10.66 1.86
C TRP A 123 9.89 9.86 2.23
N TYR A 124 10.10 8.77 1.52
CA TYR A 124 11.26 7.90 1.72
C TYR A 124 12.56 8.53 1.21
N THR A 125 12.47 9.33 0.14
CA THR A 125 13.60 10.10 -0.40
C THR A 125 13.29 11.58 -0.32
N GLY A 126 14.29 12.37 0.08
CA GLY A 126 14.15 13.83 0.13
C GLY A 126 13.73 14.40 -1.22
N SER A 127 12.92 15.45 -1.20
CA SER A 127 12.25 16.06 -2.36
C SER A 127 13.17 16.55 -3.49
N LYS A 128 14.49 16.58 -3.27
CA LYS A 128 15.46 17.12 -4.23
C LYS A 128 15.84 16.16 -5.36
N ASP A 129 15.61 14.86 -5.19
CA ASP A 129 16.02 13.83 -6.15
C ASP A 129 14.82 13.08 -6.76
N PHE A 130 13.68 13.75 -6.86
CA PHE A 130 12.49 13.12 -7.40
C PHE A 130 12.67 12.83 -8.90
N LYS A 131 13.08 11.61 -9.21
CA LYS A 131 12.94 11.05 -10.56
C LYS A 131 11.53 10.43 -10.66
N PRO A 132 10.76 10.75 -11.70
CA PRO A 132 9.48 10.09 -11.90
C PRO A 132 9.70 8.58 -11.91
N THR A 133 9.01 7.86 -11.04
CA THR A 133 9.01 6.40 -11.10
C THR A 133 8.35 6.02 -12.42
N PRO A 134 9.02 5.25 -13.30
CA PRO A 134 8.36 4.79 -14.50
C PRO A 134 7.06 4.09 -14.13
N PRO A 135 6.01 4.20 -14.97
CA PRO A 135 4.78 3.45 -14.76
C PRO A 135 5.15 2.00 -14.49
N LEU A 136 4.51 1.38 -13.50
CA LEU A 136 4.65 -0.05 -13.32
C LEU A 136 4.27 -0.68 -14.65
N GLU A 137 5.24 -1.23 -15.39
CA GLU A 137 4.94 -2.07 -16.52
C GLU A 137 4.00 -3.15 -15.99
N GLN A 138 2.76 -3.07 -16.39
CA GLN A 138 1.88 -4.21 -16.27
C GLN A 138 2.60 -5.34 -17.00
N PRO A 139 2.78 -6.51 -16.40
CA PRO A 139 3.33 -7.63 -17.11
C PRO A 139 2.47 -7.76 -18.36
N SER A 140 3.07 -7.47 -19.52
CA SER A 140 2.39 -7.59 -20.79
C SER A 140 1.87 -9.02 -20.88
N ALA A 141 0.57 -9.17 -21.03
CA ALA A 141 -0.10 -10.45 -21.22
C ALA A 141 0.23 -11.07 -22.60
N SER A 142 1.43 -10.85 -23.07
CA SER A 142 2.00 -11.42 -24.29
C SER A 142 3.30 -12.16 -23.97
N ARG A 143 3.23 -13.10 -23.04
CA ARG A 143 4.10 -14.24 -23.12
C ARG A 143 3.33 -15.30 -23.90
N SER A 144 3.46 -15.21 -25.22
CA SER A 144 3.19 -16.32 -26.13
C SER A 144 3.70 -17.59 -25.46
N GLN A 145 2.83 -18.58 -25.44
CA GLN A 145 3.16 -19.96 -25.17
C GLN A 145 4.30 -20.38 -26.12
N GLU A 146 5.52 -20.17 -25.68
CA GLU A 146 6.61 -20.99 -26.18
C GLU A 146 6.38 -22.36 -25.56
N GLY A 147 6.10 -23.30 -26.47
CA GLY A 147 5.70 -24.64 -26.18
C GLY A 147 6.65 -25.31 -25.20
N LEU A 148 6.07 -25.83 -24.16
CA LEU A 148 6.64 -26.90 -23.39
C LEU A 148 6.78 -28.08 -24.39
N VAL A 149 7.96 -28.24 -24.96
CA VAL A 149 8.31 -29.47 -25.65
C VAL A 149 8.41 -30.51 -24.55
N MET A 150 7.35 -31.28 -24.40
CA MET A 150 7.42 -32.53 -23.64
C MET A 150 8.38 -33.43 -24.39
N SER A 151 9.61 -33.57 -23.90
CA SER A 151 10.51 -34.61 -24.28
C SER A 151 9.81 -35.94 -24.03
N ASP A 152 9.77 -36.73 -25.08
CA ASP A 152 9.23 -38.08 -25.09
C ASP A 152 9.54 -38.87 -23.82
N ALA A 153 8.50 -39.02 -22.99
CA ALA A 153 8.50 -40.06 -22.00
C ALA A 153 8.27 -41.39 -22.74
N THR A 154 9.31 -42.16 -22.93
CA THR A 154 9.21 -43.56 -23.34
C THR A 154 8.22 -44.28 -22.45
N PRO A 155 7.19 -44.92 -23.00
CA PRO A 155 6.25 -45.68 -22.19
C PRO A 155 6.99 -46.85 -21.55
N MET A 156 6.98 -46.89 -20.21
CA MET A 156 7.39 -48.07 -19.48
C MET A 156 6.39 -49.18 -19.77
N THR A 157 6.82 -50.16 -20.54
CA THR A 157 6.11 -51.42 -20.72
C THR A 157 6.16 -52.19 -19.43
N PHE A 158 5.00 -52.35 -18.81
CA PHE A 158 4.80 -53.17 -17.63
C PHE A 158 4.82 -54.66 -18.06
N GLU A 159 5.88 -55.39 -17.75
CA GLU A 159 5.87 -56.83 -17.90
C GLU A 159 5.21 -57.48 -16.67
N PRO A 160 4.12 -58.23 -16.84
CA PRO A 160 3.53 -58.95 -15.73
C PRO A 160 4.38 -60.20 -15.41
N GLY A 161 4.99 -60.24 -14.24
CA GLY A 161 5.61 -61.46 -13.75
C GLY A 161 6.96 -61.38 -13.03
N LYS A 162 7.39 -60.20 -12.53
CA LYS A 162 8.55 -60.18 -11.61
C LYS A 162 8.12 -59.64 -10.25
N GLU A 163 8.09 -60.57 -9.28
CA GLU A 163 8.04 -60.23 -7.86
C GLU A 163 9.37 -59.52 -7.47
N TYR A 164 9.24 -58.37 -6.87
CA TYR A 164 10.36 -57.66 -6.23
C TYR A 164 10.30 -57.99 -4.75
N ALA A 165 11.34 -58.70 -4.29
CA ALA A 165 11.59 -58.95 -2.87
C ALA A 165 12.12 -57.69 -2.19
#